data_f05a9f4b7fca62b623117b5e6b36d321
#
_entry.id   f05a9f4b7fca62b623117b5e6b36d321
#
_cell.length_a   1.000
_cell.length_b   1.000
_cell.length_c   1.000
_cell.angle_alpha   90.00
_cell.angle_beta   90.00
_cell.angle_gamma   90.00
#
_symmetry.space_group_name_H-M   'P 1'
#
loop_
_entity.id
_entity.type
_entity.pdbx_description
1 polymer ?
#
loop_
_entity_poly.entity_id
_entity_poly.type
_entity_poly.pdbx_seq_one_letter_code
_entity_poly.pdbx_strand_id
1 'polypeptide(L)'
;MAWMCVICLHSRDIHVARCRQSGYQCHMTNKPFLKWVGGKRQLLADIAPLVPDQFTRYIEPFVGGGAVFFHLSSHLTDKTIPSLINDINPELVNCYQMVKTQTDELIGLLKTHHHDKDYYLELRNLDRQEGGLAKLSPLHRASRFLYLNRTGFNGMYRVNSKGLNNVPFGRYKNPSLVNEEVLRAAAQALRFTEIQNKPFEDCLAQAEDGDFVYLDPPYVPLNGTSYFTSYMTDGFSMADQNRLAELVRRLDQRGVKFIASNACVPAVKQMYSGFRQIEVKAKRAINANGNKRQPVSELLITNI
;
A
#
# COMPACT_ATOMS: atom_id res chain seq x y z
N MET A 1 25.71 -31.28 -26.79
CA MET A 1 25.79 -30.10 -27.69
C MET A 1 25.29 -28.89 -26.91
N ALA A 2 26.23 -28.05 -26.53
CA ALA A 2 25.96 -26.83 -25.77
C ALA A 2 25.61 -25.70 -26.74
N TRP A 3 24.48 -25.06 -26.54
CA TRP A 3 24.13 -23.81 -27.24
C TRP A 3 24.32 -22.65 -26.29
N MET A 4 25.31 -21.84 -26.60
CA MET A 4 25.57 -20.54 -25.97
C MET A 4 24.42 -19.59 -26.29
N CYS A 5 23.82 -19.00 -25.26
CA CYS A 5 22.82 -17.92 -25.38
C CYS A 5 23.58 -16.59 -25.39
N VAL A 6 23.51 -15.89 -26.51
CA VAL A 6 24.10 -14.54 -26.70
C VAL A 6 23.24 -13.55 -25.86
N ILE A 7 23.92 -12.85 -24.95
CA ILE A 7 23.33 -11.76 -24.16
C ILE A 7 23.27 -10.52 -25.05
N CYS A 8 22.07 -10.10 -25.40
CA CYS A 8 21.82 -8.79 -26.02
C CYS A 8 21.44 -7.80 -24.90
N LEU A 9 22.38 -6.95 -24.53
CA LEU A 9 22.19 -5.85 -23.57
C LEU A 9 21.61 -4.65 -24.31
N HIS A 10 20.29 -4.40 -24.18
CA HIS A 10 19.71 -3.06 -24.31
C HIS A 10 18.37 -2.96 -23.58
N SER A 11 18.39 -2.12 -22.56
CA SER A 11 17.32 -1.30 -21.95
C SER A 11 15.89 -1.81 -21.84
N ARG A 12 15.46 -1.97 -20.61
CA ARG A 12 14.11 -1.70 -20.04
C ARG A 12 12.95 -2.68 -20.19
N ASP A 13 13.07 -3.83 -20.91
CA ASP A 13 11.94 -4.76 -21.09
C ASP A 13 12.34 -6.25 -20.92
N ILE A 14 13.01 -6.62 -19.82
CA ILE A 14 13.53 -7.98 -19.60
C ILE A 14 12.56 -8.87 -18.81
N HIS A 15 11.28 -8.71 -18.86
CA HIS A 15 10.39 -9.59 -18.07
C HIS A 15 9.41 -10.47 -18.86
N VAL A 16 9.38 -10.42 -20.19
CA VAL A 16 8.35 -11.16 -20.94
C VAL A 16 8.90 -12.32 -21.81
N ALA A 17 10.17 -12.41 -22.08
CA ALA A 17 10.69 -13.32 -23.12
C ALA A 17 11.12 -14.73 -22.65
N ARG A 18 11.07 -15.09 -21.36
CA ARG A 18 11.63 -16.37 -20.87
C ARG A 18 10.65 -17.50 -20.58
N CYS A 19 9.37 -17.33 -20.87
CA CYS A 19 8.31 -18.23 -20.34
C CYS A 19 7.68 -19.21 -21.35
N ARG A 20 8.28 -19.52 -22.51
CA ARG A 20 7.63 -20.36 -23.52
C ARG A 20 8.13 -21.79 -23.70
N GLN A 21 9.16 -22.26 -22.97
CA GLN A 21 9.72 -23.59 -23.24
C GLN A 21 9.97 -24.54 -22.04
N SER A 22 9.63 -24.17 -20.85
CA SER A 22 9.61 -25.11 -19.72
C SER A 22 8.31 -24.90 -18.97
N GLY A 23 7.53 -25.93 -18.70
CA GLY A 23 6.21 -25.88 -18.03
C GLY A 23 6.18 -25.21 -16.65
N TYR A 24 7.01 -24.22 -16.42
CA TYR A 24 7.00 -23.32 -15.26
C TYR A 24 5.95 -22.26 -15.51
N GLN A 25 4.91 -22.25 -14.70
CA GLN A 25 3.99 -21.12 -14.59
C GLN A 25 4.81 -19.83 -14.44
N CYS A 26 4.62 -18.91 -15.39
CA CYS A 26 5.14 -17.56 -15.29
C CYS A 26 4.59 -16.95 -13.99
N HIS A 27 5.40 -16.84 -12.95
CA HIS A 27 4.99 -16.20 -11.73
C HIS A 27 4.79 -14.72 -12.03
N MET A 28 3.52 -14.36 -12.34
CA MET A 28 3.14 -12.97 -12.42
C MET A 28 3.40 -12.33 -11.06
N THR A 29 4.34 -11.39 -11.02
CA THR A 29 4.60 -10.63 -9.79
C THR A 29 3.35 -9.84 -9.45
N ASN A 30 2.69 -10.17 -8.34
CA ASN A 30 1.55 -9.42 -7.85
C ASN A 30 1.98 -7.97 -7.61
N LYS A 31 1.18 -7.03 -8.09
CA LYS A 31 1.47 -5.60 -8.00
C LYS A 31 0.27 -4.89 -7.38
N PRO A 32 0.50 -3.82 -6.62
CA PRO A 32 -0.59 -2.97 -6.19
C PRO A 32 -1.49 -2.57 -7.37
N PHE A 33 -2.79 -2.75 -7.21
CA PHE A 33 -3.79 -2.43 -8.23
C PHE A 33 -4.20 -0.95 -8.22
N LEU A 34 -3.75 -0.17 -7.22
CA LEU A 34 -3.97 1.25 -7.08
C LEU A 34 -2.67 2.01 -6.81
N LYS A 35 -2.68 3.31 -7.04
CA LYS A 35 -1.62 4.21 -6.65
C LYS A 35 -1.89 4.71 -5.23
N TRP A 36 -0.87 4.71 -4.38
CA TRP A 36 -1.01 5.18 -3.01
C TRP A 36 0.19 6.03 -2.62
N VAL A 37 -0.07 7.15 -1.92
CA VAL A 37 1.00 8.03 -1.43
C VAL A 37 1.78 7.28 -0.34
N GLY A 38 3.10 7.38 -0.36
CA GLY A 38 3.95 6.66 0.60
C GLY A 38 4.18 5.18 0.26
N GLY A 39 3.66 4.68 -0.87
CA GLY A 39 3.79 3.26 -1.24
C GLY A 39 5.25 2.80 -1.31
N LYS A 40 5.55 1.70 -0.63
CA LYS A 40 6.90 1.17 -0.33
C LYS A 40 7.60 0.42 -1.46
N ARG A 41 7.10 0.53 -2.70
CA ARG A 41 7.71 -0.18 -3.85
C ARG A 41 9.20 0.11 -4.04
N GLN A 42 9.66 1.31 -3.67
CA GLN A 42 11.08 1.68 -3.80
C GLN A 42 11.96 1.06 -2.71
N LEU A 43 11.38 0.72 -1.56
CA LEU A 43 12.08 0.12 -0.43
C LEU A 43 11.96 -1.40 -0.38
N LEU A 44 11.28 -2.04 -1.32
CA LEU A 44 11.12 -3.50 -1.32
C LEU A 44 12.47 -4.23 -1.37
N ALA A 45 13.47 -3.66 -2.06
CA ALA A 45 14.82 -4.23 -2.10
C ALA A 45 15.54 -4.17 -0.74
N ASP A 46 15.19 -3.19 0.11
CA ASP A 46 15.75 -3.04 1.46
C ASP A 46 14.93 -3.82 2.49
N ILE A 47 13.62 -3.97 2.28
CA ILE A 47 12.70 -4.68 3.18
C ILE A 47 12.81 -6.20 3.00
N ALA A 48 12.85 -6.69 1.75
CA ALA A 48 12.80 -8.12 1.46
C ALA A 48 13.89 -8.96 2.18
N PRO A 49 15.16 -8.50 2.31
CA PRO A 49 16.18 -9.24 3.04
C PRO A 49 15.96 -9.30 4.56
N LEU A 50 15.04 -8.50 5.10
CA LEU A 50 14.72 -8.46 6.53
C LEU A 50 13.48 -9.31 6.87
N VAL A 51 12.75 -9.80 5.87
CA VAL A 51 11.59 -10.66 6.09
C VAL A 51 12.05 -11.99 6.68
N PRO A 52 11.41 -12.51 7.74
CA PRO A 52 11.75 -13.82 8.29
C PRO A 52 11.56 -14.92 7.24
N ASP A 53 12.45 -15.91 7.23
CA ASP A 53 12.32 -17.08 6.33
C ASP A 53 11.04 -17.89 6.59
N GLN A 54 10.54 -17.87 7.82
CA GLN A 54 9.33 -18.58 8.24
C GLN A 54 8.49 -17.72 9.19
N PHE A 55 7.19 -17.75 8.99
CA PHE A 55 6.18 -17.17 9.87
C PHE A 55 4.82 -17.86 9.64
N THR A 56 3.95 -17.82 10.64
CA THR A 56 2.64 -18.50 10.62
C THR A 56 1.56 -17.65 9.96
N ARG A 57 1.64 -16.32 10.10
CA ARG A 57 0.68 -15.36 9.55
C ARG A 57 1.38 -14.03 9.28
N TYR A 58 0.96 -13.36 8.22
CA TYR A 58 1.37 -11.99 7.90
C TYR A 58 0.32 -10.97 8.36
N ILE A 59 0.74 -9.88 8.98
CA ILE A 59 -0.16 -8.81 9.46
C ILE A 59 0.35 -7.44 8.96
N GLU A 60 -0.52 -6.65 8.32
CA GLU A 60 -0.22 -5.28 7.84
C GLU A 60 -1.33 -4.30 8.26
N PRO A 61 -1.20 -3.63 9.43
CA PRO A 61 -2.23 -2.75 10.00
C PRO A 61 -2.46 -1.44 9.24
N PHE A 62 -1.51 -1.04 8.39
CA PHE A 62 -1.53 0.18 7.58
C PHE A 62 -1.29 -0.18 6.12
N VAL A 63 -2.19 -0.98 5.52
CA VAL A 63 -1.92 -1.58 4.21
C VAL A 63 -1.78 -0.57 3.07
N GLY A 64 -2.52 0.54 3.10
CA GLY A 64 -2.47 1.53 2.04
C GLY A 64 -2.55 0.89 0.64
N GLY A 65 -1.49 1.03 -0.17
CA GLY A 65 -1.39 0.41 -1.49
C GLY A 65 -1.00 -1.07 -1.48
N GLY A 66 -0.66 -1.66 -0.34
CA GLY A 66 -0.30 -3.08 -0.18
C GLY A 66 1.01 -3.48 -0.86
N ALA A 67 1.99 -2.58 -0.95
CA ALA A 67 3.22 -2.86 -1.69
C ALA A 67 4.00 -4.04 -1.11
N VAL A 68 4.08 -4.16 0.23
CA VAL A 68 4.77 -5.25 0.92
C VAL A 68 3.91 -6.52 0.86
N PHE A 69 2.63 -6.44 1.14
CA PHE A 69 1.69 -7.56 1.02
C PHE A 69 1.76 -8.23 -0.37
N PHE A 70 1.63 -7.46 -1.46
CA PHE A 70 1.68 -8.01 -2.81
C PHE A 70 3.06 -8.53 -3.19
N HIS A 71 4.13 -7.95 -2.66
CA HIS A 71 5.48 -8.46 -2.85
C HIS A 71 5.61 -9.84 -2.19
N LEU A 72 5.24 -9.97 -0.92
CA LEU A 72 5.29 -11.23 -0.18
C LEU A 72 4.42 -12.31 -0.85
N SER A 73 3.18 -12.00 -1.20
CA SER A 73 2.27 -12.94 -1.87
C SER A 73 2.82 -13.50 -3.19
N SER A 74 3.79 -12.81 -3.82
CA SER A 74 4.46 -13.27 -5.04
C SER A 74 5.66 -14.16 -4.78
N HIS A 75 6.37 -13.93 -3.67
CA HIS A 75 7.70 -14.52 -3.40
C HIS A 75 7.66 -15.64 -2.37
N LEU A 76 6.61 -15.71 -1.55
CA LEU A 76 6.45 -16.82 -0.60
C LEU A 76 6.24 -18.14 -1.34
N THR A 77 6.97 -19.17 -0.87
CA THR A 77 6.87 -20.54 -1.39
C THR A 77 5.49 -21.12 -1.09
N ASP A 78 5.03 -20.94 0.14
CA ASP A 78 3.67 -21.29 0.57
C ASP A 78 2.75 -20.09 0.40
N LYS A 79 1.85 -20.17 -0.58
CA LYS A 79 0.86 -19.12 -0.89
C LYS A 79 -0.43 -19.28 -0.07
N THR A 80 -0.50 -20.23 0.83
CA THR A 80 -1.63 -20.45 1.74
C THR A 80 -1.45 -19.81 3.10
N ILE A 81 -0.28 -19.19 3.37
CA ILE A 81 -0.03 -18.49 4.62
C ILE A 81 -1.12 -17.43 4.84
N PRO A 82 -1.88 -17.54 5.94
CA PRO A 82 -2.92 -16.57 6.24
C PRO A 82 -2.36 -15.16 6.36
N SER A 83 -3.12 -14.18 5.92
CA SER A 83 -2.75 -12.79 6.06
C SER A 83 -3.89 -11.97 6.63
N LEU A 84 -3.55 -10.96 7.40
CA LEU A 84 -4.47 -9.96 7.92
C LEU A 84 -3.99 -8.59 7.46
N ILE A 85 -4.78 -7.92 6.63
CA ILE A 85 -4.50 -6.54 6.22
C ILE A 85 -5.59 -5.61 6.76
N ASN A 86 -5.20 -4.43 7.16
CA ASN A 86 -6.09 -3.46 7.74
C ASN A 86 -5.75 -2.05 7.25
N ASP A 87 -6.75 -1.20 7.19
CA ASP A 87 -6.58 0.25 7.02
C ASP A 87 -7.75 0.98 7.69
N ILE A 88 -7.50 2.16 8.21
CA ILE A 88 -8.55 2.99 8.81
C ILE A 88 -9.48 3.61 7.77
N ASN A 89 -9.08 3.65 6.50
CA ASN A 89 -9.86 4.22 5.41
C ASN A 89 -10.92 3.22 4.90
N PRO A 90 -12.22 3.43 5.17
CA PRO A 90 -13.28 2.49 4.82
C PRO A 90 -13.48 2.33 3.30
N GLU A 91 -13.19 3.36 2.49
CA GLU A 91 -13.31 3.28 1.04
C GLU A 91 -12.20 2.42 0.44
N LEU A 92 -10.99 2.51 1.00
CA LEU A 92 -9.86 1.67 0.61
C LEU A 92 -10.14 0.20 0.96
N VAL A 93 -10.59 -0.05 2.20
CA VAL A 93 -10.95 -1.40 2.67
C VAL A 93 -12.06 -2.01 1.82
N ASN A 94 -13.13 -1.23 1.55
CA ASN A 94 -14.19 -1.67 0.62
C ASN A 94 -13.63 -2.01 -0.76
N CYS A 95 -12.68 -1.23 -1.28
CA CYS A 95 -12.06 -1.50 -2.56
C CYS A 95 -11.30 -2.84 -2.54
N TYR A 96 -10.52 -3.14 -1.51
CA TYR A 96 -9.84 -4.42 -1.31
C TYR A 96 -10.84 -5.59 -1.24
N GLN A 97 -11.95 -5.42 -0.49
CA GLN A 97 -12.99 -6.43 -0.37
C GLN A 97 -13.65 -6.73 -1.72
N MET A 98 -13.99 -5.70 -2.51
CA MET A 98 -14.60 -5.89 -3.84
C MET A 98 -13.63 -6.51 -4.83
N VAL A 99 -12.34 -6.14 -4.79
CA VAL A 99 -11.30 -6.83 -5.58
C VAL A 99 -11.17 -8.30 -5.18
N LYS A 100 -11.31 -8.65 -3.90
CA LYS A 100 -11.27 -10.04 -3.42
C LYS A 100 -12.50 -10.85 -3.85
N THR A 101 -13.70 -10.27 -3.76
CA THR A 101 -14.96 -11.04 -3.79
C THR A 101 -15.79 -10.87 -5.06
N GLN A 102 -15.64 -9.76 -5.79
CA GLN A 102 -16.45 -9.39 -6.96
C GLN A 102 -15.58 -8.81 -8.08
N THR A 103 -14.47 -9.50 -8.38
CA THR A 103 -13.46 -9.01 -9.33
C THR A 103 -14.01 -8.82 -10.74
N ASP A 104 -14.79 -9.76 -11.23
CA ASP A 104 -15.32 -9.73 -12.60
C ASP A 104 -16.35 -8.63 -12.79
N GLU A 105 -17.24 -8.47 -11.83
CA GLU A 105 -18.24 -7.41 -11.82
C GLU A 105 -17.59 -6.03 -11.70
N LEU A 106 -16.55 -5.93 -10.86
CA LEU A 106 -15.78 -4.69 -10.72
C LEU A 106 -15.06 -4.32 -12.00
N ILE A 107 -14.44 -5.29 -12.70
CA ILE A 107 -13.83 -5.09 -14.02
C ILE A 107 -14.89 -4.64 -15.03
N GLY A 108 -16.07 -5.27 -15.03
CA GLY A 108 -17.20 -4.88 -15.88
C GLY A 108 -17.59 -3.41 -15.68
N LEU A 109 -17.77 -2.97 -14.43
CA LEU A 109 -18.08 -1.57 -14.10
C LEU A 109 -16.95 -0.62 -14.49
N LEU A 110 -15.70 -0.99 -14.23
CA LEU A 110 -14.57 -0.14 -14.58
C LEU A 110 -14.45 0.09 -16.10
N LYS A 111 -14.87 -0.86 -16.93
CA LYS A 111 -14.90 -0.73 -18.40
C LYS A 111 -15.95 0.27 -18.89
N THR A 112 -16.98 0.57 -18.11
CA THR A 112 -18.01 1.54 -18.50
C THR A 112 -17.54 2.98 -18.30
N HIS A 113 -16.48 3.23 -17.51
CA HIS A 113 -15.95 4.55 -17.30
C HIS A 113 -15.18 5.06 -18.51
N HIS A 114 -15.21 6.36 -18.70
CA HIS A 114 -14.44 7.05 -19.74
C HIS A 114 -13.62 8.20 -19.14
N HIS A 115 -12.53 8.59 -19.81
CA HIS A 115 -11.63 9.63 -19.32
C HIS A 115 -12.08 11.00 -19.81
N ASP A 116 -12.92 11.63 -19.02
CA ASP A 116 -13.44 12.98 -19.26
C ASP A 116 -13.45 13.80 -17.97
N LYS A 117 -13.28 15.12 -18.07
CA LYS A 117 -13.18 16.00 -16.90
C LYS A 117 -14.53 16.18 -16.20
N ASP A 118 -15.60 16.37 -16.97
CA ASP A 118 -16.92 16.64 -16.39
C ASP A 118 -17.47 15.37 -15.77
N TYR A 119 -17.30 14.22 -16.41
CA TYR A 119 -17.59 12.91 -15.84
C TYR A 119 -16.77 12.62 -14.57
N TYR A 120 -15.48 12.99 -14.53
CA TYR A 120 -14.68 12.89 -13.31
C TYR A 120 -15.27 13.72 -12.17
N LEU A 121 -15.68 14.96 -12.46
CA LEU A 121 -16.25 15.85 -11.46
C LEU A 121 -17.61 15.36 -10.98
N GLU A 122 -18.44 14.80 -11.87
CA GLU A 122 -19.71 14.16 -11.52
C GLU A 122 -19.48 13.01 -10.53
N LEU A 123 -18.64 12.03 -10.89
CA LEU A 123 -18.34 10.90 -10.01
C LEU A 123 -17.68 11.33 -8.70
N ARG A 124 -16.78 12.30 -8.74
CA ARG A 124 -16.17 12.84 -7.53
C ARG A 124 -17.23 13.45 -6.60
N ASN A 125 -18.18 14.19 -7.16
CA ASN A 125 -19.18 14.93 -6.40
C ASN A 125 -20.33 14.06 -5.84
N LEU A 126 -20.38 12.77 -6.15
CA LEU A 126 -21.36 11.85 -5.55
C LEU A 126 -21.29 11.84 -4.00
N ASP A 127 -20.12 12.07 -3.43
CA ASP A 127 -19.95 12.16 -1.97
C ASP A 127 -20.56 13.45 -1.35
N ARG A 128 -20.98 14.42 -2.18
CA ARG A 128 -21.60 15.69 -1.78
C ARG A 128 -23.13 15.70 -1.93
N GLN A 129 -23.66 14.68 -2.58
CA GLN A 129 -25.10 14.55 -2.76
C GLN A 129 -25.77 14.10 -1.46
N GLU A 130 -27.07 14.34 -1.35
CA GLU A 130 -27.86 13.87 -0.22
C GLU A 130 -27.76 12.35 -0.05
N GLY A 131 -27.40 11.88 1.15
CA GLY A 131 -27.10 10.49 1.44
C GLY A 131 -25.71 10.03 0.99
N GLY A 132 -24.98 10.84 0.21
CA GLY A 132 -23.58 10.63 -0.15
C GLY A 132 -23.28 9.22 -0.71
N LEU A 133 -22.11 8.69 -0.36
CA LEU A 133 -21.69 7.37 -0.81
C LEU A 133 -22.50 6.21 -0.22
N ALA A 134 -23.28 6.43 0.85
CA ALA A 134 -24.13 5.41 1.44
C ALA A 134 -25.25 4.93 0.50
N LYS A 135 -25.63 5.74 -0.48
CA LYS A 135 -26.60 5.36 -1.52
C LYS A 135 -26.03 4.42 -2.59
N LEU A 136 -24.71 4.31 -2.67
CA LEU A 136 -24.03 3.44 -3.63
C LEU A 136 -23.80 2.06 -3.03
N SER A 137 -23.96 1.02 -3.84
CA SER A 137 -23.53 -0.32 -3.43
C SER A 137 -22.01 -0.36 -3.21
N PRO A 138 -21.50 -1.29 -2.38
CA PRO A 138 -20.07 -1.45 -2.17
C PRO A 138 -19.28 -1.57 -3.48
N LEU A 139 -19.83 -2.27 -4.47
CA LEU A 139 -19.22 -2.45 -5.79
C LEU A 139 -19.10 -1.12 -6.56
N HIS A 140 -20.15 -0.29 -6.58
CA HIS A 140 -20.10 1.04 -7.22
C HIS A 140 -19.16 2.00 -6.50
N ARG A 141 -19.07 1.93 -5.16
CA ARG A 141 -18.10 2.71 -4.37
C ARG A 141 -16.67 2.31 -4.74
N ALA A 142 -16.38 1.03 -4.85
CA ALA A 142 -15.06 0.53 -5.24
C ALA A 142 -14.70 0.94 -6.69
N SER A 143 -15.64 0.82 -7.62
CA SER A 143 -15.46 1.28 -9.01
C SER A 143 -15.15 2.77 -9.08
N ARG A 144 -15.94 3.61 -8.39
CA ARG A 144 -15.67 5.05 -8.25
C ARG A 144 -14.30 5.33 -7.65
N PHE A 145 -13.95 4.63 -6.57
CA PHE A 145 -12.67 4.82 -5.89
C PHE A 145 -11.48 4.55 -6.84
N LEU A 146 -11.50 3.43 -7.55
CA LEU A 146 -10.46 3.07 -8.52
C LEU A 146 -10.41 4.04 -9.69
N TYR A 147 -11.57 4.44 -10.23
CA TYR A 147 -11.62 5.42 -11.30
C TYR A 147 -11.00 6.76 -10.88
N LEU A 148 -11.40 7.31 -9.72
CA LEU A 148 -10.84 8.56 -9.21
C LEU A 148 -9.33 8.45 -8.92
N ASN A 149 -8.87 7.32 -8.41
CA ASN A 149 -7.45 7.05 -8.20
C ASN A 149 -6.65 7.01 -9.52
N ARG A 150 -7.23 6.45 -10.59
CA ARG A 150 -6.58 6.35 -11.91
C ARG A 150 -6.55 7.66 -12.67
N THR A 151 -7.58 8.49 -12.50
CA THR A 151 -7.79 9.72 -13.30
C THR A 151 -7.56 11.00 -12.52
N GLY A 152 -7.48 10.93 -11.20
CA GLY A 152 -7.15 12.06 -10.33
C GLY A 152 -5.68 12.45 -10.37
N PHE A 153 -5.37 13.69 -10.02
CA PHE A 153 -4.02 14.26 -10.04
C PHE A 153 -3.04 13.41 -9.22
N ASN A 154 -1.97 12.96 -9.86
CA ASN A 154 -0.92 12.07 -9.31
C ASN A 154 -1.42 10.73 -8.74
N GLY A 155 -2.65 10.32 -9.01
CA GLY A 155 -3.25 9.11 -8.45
C GLY A 155 -3.40 9.19 -6.92
N MET A 156 -3.59 10.39 -6.40
CA MET A 156 -3.79 10.59 -4.96
C MET A 156 -5.21 10.21 -4.55
N TYR A 157 -5.35 9.75 -3.31
CA TYR A 157 -6.60 9.81 -2.57
C TYR A 157 -6.46 10.86 -1.47
N ARG A 158 -7.37 11.80 -1.41
CA ARG A 158 -7.39 12.84 -0.39
C ARG A 158 -8.81 13.32 -0.17
N VAL A 159 -9.16 13.49 1.10
CA VAL A 159 -10.43 14.09 1.52
C VAL A 159 -10.17 15.39 2.29
N ASN A 160 -11.15 16.26 2.31
CA ASN A 160 -11.13 17.45 3.16
C ASN A 160 -11.62 17.11 4.59
N SER A 161 -11.67 18.13 5.48
CA SER A 161 -12.14 17.96 6.87
C SER A 161 -13.59 17.44 7.02
N LYS A 162 -14.38 17.47 5.93
CA LYS A 162 -15.72 16.90 5.88
C LYS A 162 -15.76 15.47 5.32
N GLY A 163 -14.59 14.85 5.09
CA GLY A 163 -14.50 13.53 4.50
C GLY A 163 -14.77 13.45 2.98
N LEU A 164 -14.88 14.60 2.29
CA LEU A 164 -15.23 14.67 0.87
C LEU A 164 -13.97 14.67 0.00
N ASN A 165 -13.95 13.87 -1.07
CA ASN A 165 -12.83 13.81 -2.00
C ASN A 165 -12.58 15.18 -2.65
N ASN A 166 -11.35 15.69 -2.58
CA ASN A 166 -10.96 16.99 -3.10
C ASN A 166 -9.77 16.94 -4.08
N VAL A 167 -9.45 15.77 -4.60
CA VAL A 167 -8.41 15.62 -5.61
C VAL A 167 -8.88 16.25 -6.94
N PRO A 168 -8.07 17.09 -7.58
CA PRO A 168 -8.42 17.62 -8.90
C PRO A 168 -8.26 16.55 -9.99
N PHE A 169 -8.91 16.76 -11.12
CA PHE A 169 -8.73 15.93 -12.31
C PHE A 169 -7.27 15.92 -12.78
N GLY A 170 -6.73 14.73 -13.06
CA GLY A 170 -5.39 14.53 -13.57
C GLY A 170 -5.38 14.66 -15.10
N ARG A 171 -4.56 15.57 -15.62
CA ARG A 171 -4.46 15.82 -17.07
C ARG A 171 -3.64 14.73 -17.78
N TYR A 172 -4.01 13.46 -17.61
CA TYR A 172 -3.37 12.36 -18.32
C TYR A 172 -3.85 12.35 -19.78
N LYS A 173 -2.97 12.02 -20.73
CA LYS A 173 -3.37 11.91 -22.15
C LYS A 173 -4.17 10.64 -22.42
N ASN A 174 -3.78 9.52 -21.84
CA ASN A 174 -4.45 8.22 -22.02
C ASN A 174 -4.22 7.33 -20.79
N PRO A 175 -4.98 7.53 -19.69
CA PRO A 175 -4.82 6.70 -18.51
C PRO A 175 -5.41 5.32 -18.75
N SER A 176 -4.71 4.29 -18.32
CA SER A 176 -5.28 2.93 -18.23
C SER A 176 -6.30 2.90 -17.09
N LEU A 177 -7.59 2.95 -17.42
CA LEU A 177 -8.68 2.92 -16.44
C LEU A 177 -8.80 1.54 -15.79
N VAL A 178 -8.60 0.49 -16.57
CA VAL A 178 -8.70 -0.92 -16.14
C VAL A 178 -7.41 -1.65 -16.46
N ASN A 179 -6.91 -2.40 -15.50
CA ASN A 179 -5.90 -3.42 -15.73
C ASN A 179 -6.42 -4.74 -15.16
N GLU A 180 -7.10 -5.50 -16.01
CA GLU A 180 -7.76 -6.75 -15.60
C GLU A 180 -6.79 -7.77 -15.02
N GLU A 181 -5.63 -7.92 -15.65
CA GLU A 181 -4.60 -8.85 -15.24
C GLU A 181 -4.12 -8.57 -13.82
N VAL A 182 -3.87 -7.27 -13.49
CA VAL A 182 -3.46 -6.85 -12.15
C VAL A 182 -4.59 -7.05 -11.13
N LEU A 183 -5.84 -6.77 -11.49
CA LEU A 183 -6.98 -6.96 -10.58
C LEU A 183 -7.21 -8.44 -10.27
N ARG A 184 -7.13 -9.32 -11.27
CA ARG A 184 -7.25 -10.78 -11.07
C ARG A 184 -6.10 -11.35 -10.26
N ALA A 185 -4.87 -10.91 -10.52
CA ALA A 185 -3.70 -11.31 -9.72
C ALA A 185 -3.84 -10.83 -8.26
N ALA A 186 -4.33 -9.61 -8.04
CA ALA A 186 -4.61 -9.10 -6.71
C ALA A 186 -5.70 -9.90 -5.99
N ALA A 187 -6.80 -10.25 -6.67
CA ALA A 187 -7.85 -11.09 -6.10
C ALA A 187 -7.32 -12.46 -5.66
N GLN A 188 -6.47 -13.06 -6.47
CA GLN A 188 -5.85 -14.34 -6.13
C GLN A 188 -4.91 -14.21 -4.91
N ALA A 189 -4.13 -13.13 -4.83
CA ALA A 189 -3.28 -12.85 -3.67
C ALA A 189 -4.10 -12.66 -2.37
N LEU A 190 -5.28 -12.07 -2.48
CA LEU A 190 -6.17 -11.80 -1.35
C LEU A 190 -6.98 -13.03 -0.88
N ARG A 191 -6.88 -14.18 -1.56
CA ARG A 191 -7.75 -15.34 -1.30
C ARG A 191 -7.76 -15.78 0.17
N PHE A 192 -6.59 -15.86 0.79
CA PHE A 192 -6.41 -16.28 2.19
C PHE A 192 -6.15 -15.10 3.14
N THR A 193 -6.60 -13.91 2.77
CA THR A 193 -6.37 -12.67 3.50
C THR A 193 -7.64 -12.20 4.17
N GLU A 194 -7.61 -12.00 5.46
CA GLU A 194 -8.62 -11.24 6.18
C GLU A 194 -8.41 -9.74 5.92
N ILE A 195 -9.49 -8.99 5.69
CA ILE A 195 -9.44 -7.57 5.38
C ILE A 195 -10.29 -6.85 6.43
N GLN A 196 -9.66 -5.98 7.24
CA GLN A 196 -10.32 -5.28 8.34
C GLN A 196 -10.33 -3.76 8.11
N ASN A 197 -11.32 -3.10 8.73
CA ASN A 197 -11.38 -1.65 8.87
C ASN A 197 -11.52 -1.32 10.35
N LYS A 198 -10.42 -1.30 11.07
CA LYS A 198 -10.36 -1.11 12.52
C LYS A 198 -9.21 -0.18 12.91
N PRO A 199 -9.20 0.39 14.12
CA PRO A 199 -7.99 0.97 14.70
C PRO A 199 -6.80 -0.02 14.65
N PHE A 200 -5.60 0.50 14.44
CA PHE A 200 -4.40 -0.35 14.35
C PHE A 200 -4.15 -1.17 15.62
N GLU A 201 -4.55 -0.64 16.77
CA GLU A 201 -4.46 -1.31 18.06
C GLU A 201 -5.24 -2.63 18.06
N ASP A 202 -6.48 -2.61 17.54
CA ASP A 202 -7.34 -3.80 17.48
C ASP A 202 -6.80 -4.86 16.50
N CYS A 203 -6.15 -4.39 15.43
CA CYS A 203 -5.46 -5.27 14.51
C CYS A 203 -4.23 -5.92 15.16
N LEU A 204 -3.38 -5.14 15.83
CA LEU A 204 -2.17 -5.61 16.50
C LEU A 204 -2.44 -6.48 17.72
N ALA A 205 -3.58 -6.28 18.40
CA ALA A 205 -3.99 -7.13 19.53
C ALA A 205 -4.15 -8.61 19.14
N GLN A 206 -4.42 -8.89 17.86
CA GLN A 206 -4.60 -10.22 17.31
C GLN A 206 -3.28 -10.94 16.95
N ALA A 207 -2.14 -10.22 16.99
CA ALA A 207 -0.84 -10.82 16.66
C ALA A 207 -0.39 -11.79 17.76
N GLU A 208 0.17 -12.94 17.36
CA GLU A 208 0.62 -14.02 18.24
C GLU A 208 2.06 -14.41 17.92
N ASP A 209 2.67 -15.21 18.80
CA ASP A 209 4.01 -15.76 18.56
C ASP A 209 4.06 -16.49 17.21
N GLY A 210 5.14 -16.29 16.47
CA GLY A 210 5.29 -16.82 15.11
C GLY A 210 4.69 -15.96 13.99
N ASP A 211 3.92 -14.92 14.30
CA ASP A 211 3.42 -13.96 13.30
C ASP A 211 4.54 -13.01 12.85
N PHE A 212 4.40 -12.51 11.61
CA PHE A 212 5.22 -11.44 11.06
C PHE A 212 4.36 -10.19 10.78
N VAL A 213 4.74 -9.08 11.37
CA VAL A 213 4.02 -7.79 11.27
C VAL A 213 4.83 -6.79 10.46
N TYR A 214 4.23 -6.16 9.44
CA TYR A 214 4.79 -5.01 8.76
C TYR A 214 4.00 -3.74 9.08
N LEU A 215 4.70 -2.69 9.50
CA LEU A 215 4.14 -1.43 9.99
C LEU A 215 4.59 -0.26 9.12
N ASP A 216 3.64 0.42 8.49
CA ASP A 216 3.88 1.63 7.68
C ASP A 216 2.91 2.75 8.09
N PRO A 217 3.01 3.27 9.32
CA PRO A 217 2.12 4.33 9.79
C PRO A 217 2.38 5.64 9.04
N PRO A 218 1.46 6.61 9.07
CA PRO A 218 1.75 7.96 8.64
C PRO A 218 3.01 8.50 9.34
N TYR A 219 3.96 9.04 8.57
CA TYR A 219 5.29 9.37 9.06
C TYR A 219 5.32 10.63 9.90
N VAL A 220 6.22 10.66 10.87
CA VAL A 220 6.57 11.87 11.60
C VAL A 220 7.12 12.92 10.61
N PRO A 221 6.63 14.18 10.64
CA PRO A 221 7.10 15.23 9.74
C PRO A 221 8.60 15.53 9.93
N LEU A 222 9.29 15.83 8.82
CA LEU A 222 10.74 16.10 8.84
C LEU A 222 11.11 17.47 9.42
N ASN A 223 10.17 18.42 9.49
CA ASN A 223 10.43 19.80 9.93
C ASN A 223 10.00 19.99 11.38
N GLY A 224 10.95 20.38 12.26
CA GLY A 224 10.76 20.55 13.70
C GLY A 224 9.66 21.55 14.10
N THR A 225 9.34 22.55 13.28
CA THR A 225 8.24 23.51 13.51
C THR A 225 6.85 22.90 13.44
N SER A 226 6.69 21.74 12.79
CA SER A 226 5.42 21.02 12.73
C SER A 226 5.19 20.04 13.90
N TYR A 227 6.19 19.82 14.76
CA TYR A 227 6.03 18.97 15.95
C TYR A 227 5.06 19.55 17.00
N PHE A 228 4.92 20.88 17.04
CA PHE A 228 4.11 21.60 18.05
C PHE A 228 2.70 21.98 17.56
N THR A 229 2.42 21.91 16.28
CA THR A 229 1.06 22.12 15.77
C THR A 229 0.31 20.80 15.86
N SER A 230 -0.69 20.74 16.71
CA SER A 230 -1.46 19.58 17.18
C SER A 230 -2.26 18.82 16.11
N TYR A 231 -2.02 19.04 14.84
CA TYR A 231 -2.72 18.38 13.74
C TYR A 231 -1.72 17.94 12.67
N MET A 232 -1.32 16.68 12.72
CA MET A 232 -0.67 16.04 11.59
C MET A 232 -1.69 15.94 10.45
N THR A 233 -1.24 16.16 9.23
CA THR A 233 -2.08 16.29 8.01
C THR A 233 -2.96 15.08 7.71
N ASP A 234 -2.77 13.95 8.41
CA ASP A 234 -3.49 12.70 8.17
C ASP A 234 -4.14 12.12 9.46
N GLY A 235 -4.29 12.94 10.52
CA GLY A 235 -4.95 12.49 11.75
C GLY A 235 -4.16 11.52 12.63
N PHE A 236 -2.88 11.22 12.32
CA PHE A 236 -2.00 10.36 13.13
C PHE A 236 -1.03 11.22 13.94
N SER A 237 -1.29 11.38 15.23
CA SER A 237 -0.59 12.30 16.13
C SER A 237 0.71 11.70 16.68
N MET A 238 1.53 12.55 17.37
CA MET A 238 2.67 12.04 18.14
C MET A 238 2.25 11.11 19.29
N ALA A 239 1.05 11.28 19.84
CA ALA A 239 0.50 10.35 20.82
C ALA A 239 0.23 8.98 20.18
N ASP A 240 -0.26 8.94 18.93
CA ASP A 240 -0.45 7.71 18.17
C ASP A 240 0.89 7.04 17.85
N GLN A 241 1.91 7.80 17.47
CA GLN A 241 3.27 7.28 17.27
C GLN A 241 3.82 6.63 18.55
N ASN A 242 3.64 7.26 19.70
CA ASN A 242 4.08 6.72 20.99
C ASN A 242 3.29 5.46 21.36
N ARG A 243 1.97 5.44 21.16
CA ARG A 243 1.15 4.24 21.38
C ARG A 243 1.58 3.08 20.48
N LEU A 244 1.86 3.37 19.20
CA LEU A 244 2.36 2.36 18.29
C LEU A 244 3.71 1.79 18.74
N ALA A 245 4.65 2.65 19.12
CA ALA A 245 5.95 2.20 19.62
C ALA A 245 5.85 1.34 20.88
N GLU A 246 4.90 1.66 21.77
CA GLU A 246 4.61 0.84 22.97
C GLU A 246 4.04 -0.54 22.57
N LEU A 247 3.10 -0.57 21.62
CA LEU A 247 2.55 -1.83 21.12
C LEU A 247 3.63 -2.69 20.44
N VAL A 248 4.54 -2.06 19.69
CA VAL A 248 5.68 -2.78 19.07
C VAL A 248 6.56 -3.45 20.12
N ARG A 249 6.83 -2.81 21.27
CA ARG A 249 7.56 -3.44 22.38
C ARG A 249 6.81 -4.64 22.96
N ARG A 250 5.48 -4.53 23.09
CA ARG A 250 4.64 -5.66 23.54
C ARG A 250 4.62 -6.81 22.54
N LEU A 251 4.62 -6.52 21.23
CA LEU A 251 4.75 -7.53 20.19
C LEU A 251 6.08 -8.29 20.31
N ASP A 252 7.18 -7.55 20.48
CA ASP A 252 8.51 -8.14 20.69
C ASP A 252 8.56 -9.07 21.90
N GLN A 253 8.02 -8.63 23.05
CA GLN A 253 7.91 -9.43 24.26
C GLN A 253 7.07 -10.71 24.09
N ARG A 254 6.16 -10.75 23.10
CA ARG A 254 5.32 -11.88 22.74
C ARG A 254 5.94 -12.77 21.67
N GLY A 255 7.18 -12.52 21.23
CA GLY A 255 7.85 -13.28 20.18
C GLY A 255 7.45 -12.95 18.76
N VAL A 256 6.60 -11.95 18.56
CA VAL A 256 6.16 -11.51 17.23
C VAL A 256 7.31 -10.82 16.49
N LYS A 257 7.58 -11.22 15.26
CA LYS A 257 8.58 -10.59 14.39
C LYS A 257 7.98 -9.39 13.68
N PHE A 258 8.75 -8.29 13.59
CA PHE A 258 8.23 -7.11 12.91
C PHE A 258 9.30 -6.35 12.10
N ILE A 259 8.81 -5.60 11.10
CA ILE A 259 9.52 -4.51 10.44
C ILE A 259 8.60 -3.29 10.47
N ALA A 260 9.11 -2.17 10.94
CA ALA A 260 8.41 -0.89 10.88
C ALA A 260 9.20 0.09 10.00
N SER A 261 8.50 0.91 9.21
CA SER A 261 9.08 2.01 8.45
C SER A 261 8.60 3.35 9.00
N ASN A 262 9.50 4.34 9.06
CA ASN A 262 9.16 5.70 9.49
C ASN A 262 10.20 6.71 8.97
N ALA A 263 9.98 8.01 9.24
CA ALA A 263 10.94 9.05 8.92
C ALA A 263 12.24 8.88 9.75
N CYS A 264 13.40 9.09 9.11
CA CYS A 264 14.68 9.07 9.80
C CYS A 264 14.91 10.38 10.53
N VAL A 265 14.26 10.56 11.69
CA VAL A 265 14.35 11.74 12.57
C VAL A 265 14.70 11.33 14.00
N PRO A 266 15.36 12.20 14.79
CA PRO A 266 15.78 11.88 16.16
C PRO A 266 14.65 11.35 17.05
N ALA A 267 13.47 11.93 16.95
CA ALA A 267 12.30 11.50 17.74
C ALA A 267 11.93 10.04 17.47
N VAL A 268 11.91 9.60 16.19
CA VAL A 268 11.64 8.20 15.82
C VAL A 268 12.76 7.30 16.31
N LYS A 269 14.02 7.69 16.12
CA LYS A 269 15.17 6.92 16.61
C LYS A 269 15.08 6.68 18.13
N GLN A 270 14.67 7.69 18.87
CA GLN A 270 14.48 7.60 20.33
C GLN A 270 13.29 6.72 20.71
N MET A 271 12.13 6.87 20.02
CA MET A 271 10.93 6.04 20.26
C MET A 271 11.21 4.55 20.14
N TYR A 272 12.04 4.18 19.18
CA TYR A 272 12.37 2.79 18.89
C TYR A 272 13.79 2.40 19.36
N SER A 273 14.32 3.13 20.36
CA SER A 273 15.59 2.73 21.03
C SER A 273 15.48 1.31 21.58
N GLY A 274 16.51 0.53 21.38
CA GLY A 274 16.53 -0.91 21.76
C GLY A 274 16.24 -1.87 20.60
N PHE A 275 15.71 -1.39 19.47
CA PHE A 275 15.56 -2.18 18.26
C PHE A 275 16.66 -1.88 17.23
N ARG A 276 16.89 -2.80 16.34
CA ARG A 276 17.78 -2.58 15.18
C ARG A 276 17.17 -1.54 14.27
N GLN A 277 17.96 -0.52 13.91
CA GLN A 277 17.55 0.62 13.09
C GLN A 277 18.44 0.72 11.87
N ILE A 278 17.86 0.71 10.68
CA ILE A 278 18.56 0.71 9.40
C ILE A 278 18.10 1.93 8.61
N GLU A 279 19.03 2.84 8.31
CA GLU A 279 18.74 4.00 7.49
C GLU A 279 18.80 3.63 6.01
N VAL A 280 17.70 3.93 5.27
CA VAL A 280 17.56 3.65 3.84
C VAL A 280 17.23 4.93 3.07
N LYS A 281 17.61 5.00 1.80
CA LYS A 281 17.37 6.17 0.95
C LYS A 281 16.16 5.94 0.06
N ALA A 282 15.11 6.75 0.22
CA ALA A 282 13.94 6.76 -0.63
C ALA A 282 13.93 7.97 -1.57
N LYS A 283 13.54 7.79 -2.83
CA LYS A 283 13.28 8.92 -3.75
C LYS A 283 11.89 9.47 -3.47
N ARG A 284 11.76 10.77 -3.21
CA ARG A 284 10.43 11.40 -3.12
C ARG A 284 9.71 11.30 -4.46
N ALA A 285 8.64 10.52 -4.51
CA ALA A 285 7.81 10.37 -5.71
C ALA A 285 6.93 11.59 -5.98
N ILE A 286 6.57 12.36 -4.95
CA ILE A 286 5.64 13.50 -5.04
C ILE A 286 6.26 14.73 -4.37
N ASN A 287 6.60 15.73 -5.18
CA ASN A 287 6.86 17.11 -4.74
C ASN A 287 6.28 18.05 -5.80
N ALA A 288 5.56 19.07 -5.37
CA ALA A 288 5.02 20.11 -6.25
C ALA A 288 6.11 20.85 -7.07
N ASN A 289 7.34 20.86 -6.57
CA ASN A 289 8.49 21.45 -7.24
C ASN A 289 9.52 20.38 -7.63
N GLY A 290 9.59 20.05 -8.93
CA GLY A 290 10.42 18.97 -9.46
C GLY A 290 11.92 19.08 -9.14
N ASN A 291 12.43 20.33 -9.00
CA ASN A 291 13.85 20.61 -8.74
C ASN A 291 14.26 20.42 -7.25
N LYS A 292 13.29 20.13 -6.35
CA LYS A 292 13.55 19.87 -4.91
C LYS A 292 13.36 18.41 -4.53
N ARG A 293 13.50 17.45 -5.44
CA ARG A 293 13.42 16.02 -5.18
C ARG A 293 14.75 15.47 -4.65
N GLN A 294 15.15 15.94 -3.47
CA GLN A 294 16.27 15.33 -2.74
C GLN A 294 15.85 13.96 -2.19
N PRO A 295 16.74 12.97 -2.20
CA PRO A 295 16.49 11.70 -1.49
C PRO A 295 16.18 12.00 -0.03
N VAL A 296 15.20 11.32 0.52
CA VAL A 296 14.83 11.39 1.94
C VAL A 296 15.28 10.11 2.61
N SER A 297 15.96 10.24 3.73
CA SER A 297 16.28 9.09 4.55
C SER A 297 15.01 8.62 5.26
N GLU A 298 14.70 7.34 5.11
CA GLU A 298 13.70 6.61 5.87
C GLU A 298 14.40 5.65 6.83
N LEU A 299 13.70 5.23 7.87
CA LEU A 299 14.20 4.33 8.88
C LEU A 299 13.42 3.02 8.83
N LEU A 300 14.12 1.90 8.66
CA LEU A 300 13.57 0.58 8.91
C LEU A 300 13.97 0.15 10.32
N ILE A 301 12.99 -0.30 11.09
CA ILE A 301 13.13 -0.68 12.50
C ILE A 301 12.66 -2.11 12.63
N THR A 302 13.44 -2.99 13.27
CA THR A 302 13.10 -4.40 13.36
C THR A 302 13.71 -5.08 14.59
N ASN A 303 13.12 -6.20 15.01
CA ASN A 303 13.65 -7.13 16.00
C ASN A 303 14.24 -8.41 15.38
N ILE A 304 14.52 -8.36 14.07
CA ILE A 304 15.06 -9.47 13.29
C ILE A 304 16.53 -9.23 13.00
#